data_e6d493e6d9dc6870c6a4f864f41512c5
#
_entry.id   e6d493e6d9dc6870c6a4f864f41512c5
#
_cell.length_a   1.000
_cell.length_b   1.000
_cell.length_c   1.000
_cell.angle_alpha   90.00
_cell.angle_beta   90.00
_cell.angle_gamma   90.00
#
_symmetry.space_group_name_H-M   'P 1'
#
loop_
_entity.id
_entity.type
_entity.pdbx_description
1 polymer ?
#
loop_
_entity_poly.entity_id
_entity_poly.type
_entity_poly.pdbx_seq_one_letter_code
_entity_poly.pdbx_strand_id
1 'polypeptide(L)'
;IVIFEVLIGIMLLLGVARRFTLWSLILMILFFTFLTFYSAYFNKVTDCGCFGDAISLTPWQSFYKDLILLFLIVILYVGRVYIQPILNKRVRALTVFLSLVLSLSITYYVLDNLPIIDCRPYKIGANIQEGMEYPEDAEEPVYNYHWWFEVNGEEQVITTQGNYPDVDGKFLRVDTELVSLGYEPPILDFTIEKDGVDYTEQFLNTPKLVMVVAYDLDIAREKNDVGMRKLSDMAKKARLQGYEVIAVSASTEQKANSVKEEFDLPFDFYFCDETALKTIVRSVPGIL
;
A
#
# COMPACT_ATOMS: atom_id res chain seq x y z
N ILE A 1 -0.86 7.68 -14.77
CA ILE A 1 0.52 7.18 -14.99
C ILE A 1 0.45 5.77 -15.52
N VAL A 2 -0.13 4.78 -14.85
CA VAL A 2 -0.15 3.35 -15.21
C VAL A 2 -0.64 3.11 -16.66
N ILE A 3 -1.76 3.71 -17.07
CA ILE A 3 -2.27 3.59 -18.47
C ILE A 3 -1.23 4.05 -19.47
N PHE A 4 -0.54 5.15 -19.17
CA PHE A 4 0.50 5.70 -20.05
C PHE A 4 1.72 4.77 -20.14
N GLU A 5 2.13 4.16 -19.05
CA GLU A 5 3.21 3.16 -19.00
C GLU A 5 2.88 1.94 -19.85
N VAL A 6 1.68 1.39 -19.70
CA VAL A 6 1.21 0.24 -20.49
C VAL A 6 1.21 0.59 -21.98
N LEU A 7 0.67 1.76 -22.36
CA LEU A 7 0.62 2.20 -23.75
C LEU A 7 2.01 2.39 -24.35
N ILE A 8 2.93 3.05 -23.65
CA ILE A 8 4.29 3.26 -24.13
C ILE A 8 5.03 1.92 -24.26
N GLY A 9 4.83 0.99 -23.32
CA GLY A 9 5.37 -0.36 -23.42
C GLY A 9 4.88 -1.08 -24.68
N ILE A 10 3.58 -1.04 -24.96
CA ILE A 10 3.00 -1.63 -26.18
C ILE A 10 3.50 -0.93 -27.43
N MET A 11 3.59 0.41 -27.44
CA MET A 11 4.14 1.18 -28.55
C MET A 11 5.62 0.85 -28.82
N LEU A 12 6.42 0.60 -27.78
CA LEU A 12 7.80 0.15 -27.89
C LEU A 12 7.87 -1.22 -28.55
N LEU A 13 7.10 -2.20 -28.06
CA LEU A 13 7.06 -3.56 -28.61
C LEU A 13 6.63 -3.58 -30.09
N LEU A 14 5.68 -2.75 -30.48
CA LEU A 14 5.18 -2.65 -31.84
C LEU A 14 6.04 -1.75 -32.77
N GLY A 15 7.04 -1.06 -32.24
CA GLY A 15 7.86 -0.10 -32.96
C GLY A 15 7.09 1.11 -33.48
N VAL A 16 6.05 1.55 -32.71
CA VAL A 16 5.21 2.71 -33.07
C VAL A 16 5.88 4.00 -32.64
N ALA A 17 5.86 5.04 -33.47
CA ALA A 17 6.35 6.40 -33.17
C ALA A 17 7.68 6.43 -32.39
N ARG A 18 8.66 5.64 -32.81
CA ARG A 18 9.93 5.32 -32.12
C ARG A 18 10.57 6.48 -31.35
N ARG A 19 10.64 7.68 -31.96
CA ARG A 19 11.23 8.86 -31.29
C ARG A 19 10.40 9.31 -30.12
N PHE A 20 9.09 9.42 -30.29
CA PHE A 20 8.18 9.83 -29.23
C PHE A 20 8.20 8.80 -28.07
N THR A 21 8.06 7.52 -28.39
CA THR A 21 8.04 6.42 -27.41
C THR A 21 9.33 6.40 -26.57
N LEU A 22 10.49 6.46 -27.22
CA LEU A 22 11.78 6.44 -26.50
C LEU A 22 12.02 7.69 -25.66
N TRP A 23 11.63 8.89 -26.16
CA TRP A 23 11.72 10.11 -25.35
C TRP A 23 10.78 10.08 -24.15
N SER A 24 9.56 9.58 -24.33
CA SER A 24 8.61 9.41 -23.21
C SER A 24 9.13 8.44 -22.17
N LEU A 25 9.75 7.32 -22.58
CA LEU A 25 10.38 6.36 -21.68
C LEU A 25 11.56 6.99 -20.92
N ILE A 26 12.43 7.75 -21.61
CA ILE A 26 13.57 8.44 -20.96
C ILE A 26 13.07 9.43 -19.90
N LEU A 27 12.11 10.27 -20.26
CA LEU A 27 11.59 11.27 -19.32
C LEU A 27 10.92 10.60 -18.12
N MET A 28 10.16 9.54 -18.34
CA MET A 28 9.46 8.81 -17.29
C MET A 28 10.45 8.10 -16.37
N ILE A 29 11.43 7.37 -16.92
CA ILE A 29 12.41 6.68 -16.07
C ILE A 29 13.32 7.66 -15.29
N LEU A 30 13.69 8.79 -15.87
CA LEU A 30 14.44 9.85 -15.17
C LEU A 30 13.63 10.41 -13.99
N PHE A 31 12.33 10.63 -14.19
CA PHE A 31 11.44 11.08 -13.13
C PHE A 31 11.35 10.04 -11.99
N PHE A 32 11.13 8.76 -12.31
CA PHE A 32 11.08 7.72 -11.29
C PHE A 32 12.43 7.49 -10.61
N THR A 33 13.53 7.47 -11.36
CA THR A 33 14.89 7.36 -10.78
C THR A 33 15.16 8.49 -9.77
N PHE A 34 14.72 9.71 -10.09
CA PHE A 34 14.82 10.82 -9.15
C PHE A 34 13.98 10.60 -7.88
N LEU A 35 12.74 10.15 -8.03
CA LEU A 35 11.87 9.89 -6.87
C LEU A 35 12.38 8.74 -6.00
N THR A 36 12.82 7.64 -6.62
CA THR A 36 13.37 6.48 -5.87
C THR A 36 14.69 6.82 -5.17
N PHE A 37 15.56 7.63 -5.81
CA PHE A 37 16.75 8.16 -5.17
C PHE A 37 16.40 9.05 -3.97
N TYR A 38 15.48 10.00 -4.15
CA TYR A 38 15.04 10.88 -3.07
C TYR A 38 14.49 10.10 -1.89
N SER A 39 13.63 9.12 -2.17
CA SER A 39 13.04 8.24 -1.17
C SER A 39 14.11 7.42 -0.42
N ALA A 40 15.06 6.83 -1.15
CA ALA A 40 16.16 6.04 -0.57
C ALA A 40 17.12 6.88 0.26
N TYR A 41 17.49 8.08 -0.22
CA TYR A 41 18.47 8.95 0.46
C TYR A 41 17.91 9.57 1.75
N PHE A 42 16.63 9.96 1.73
CA PHE A 42 15.99 10.61 2.88
C PHE A 42 15.18 9.65 3.77
N ASN A 43 15.20 8.35 3.50
CA ASN A 43 14.43 7.32 4.23
C ASN A 43 12.96 7.71 4.44
N LYS A 44 12.31 8.25 3.39
CA LYS A 44 10.95 8.79 3.47
C LYS A 44 9.85 7.73 3.45
N VAL A 45 10.11 6.59 2.82
CA VAL A 45 9.19 5.46 2.72
C VAL A 45 9.97 4.15 2.85
N THR A 46 9.31 3.13 3.38
CA THR A 46 9.87 1.78 3.51
C THR A 46 9.79 1.02 2.20
N ASP A 47 8.71 1.22 1.43
CA ASP A 47 8.45 0.58 0.14
C ASP A 47 8.23 1.58 -0.99
N CYS A 48 8.76 1.25 -2.17
CA CYS A 48 8.62 2.12 -3.35
C CYS A 48 7.23 2.06 -4.00
N GLY A 49 6.46 0.99 -3.79
CA GLY A 49 5.13 0.77 -4.37
C GLY A 49 5.11 0.57 -5.90
N CYS A 50 6.28 0.45 -6.56
CA CYS A 50 6.37 0.33 -8.03
C CYS A 50 5.65 -0.90 -8.60
N PHE A 51 5.59 -1.98 -7.82
CA PHE A 51 4.87 -3.22 -8.15
C PHE A 51 3.62 -3.43 -7.29
N GLY A 52 3.19 -2.39 -6.58
CA GLY A 52 2.13 -2.49 -5.59
C GLY A 52 2.46 -3.53 -4.51
N ASP A 53 1.44 -4.18 -3.98
CA ASP A 53 1.58 -5.19 -2.93
C ASP A 53 2.00 -6.58 -3.46
N ALA A 54 2.28 -6.71 -4.77
CA ALA A 54 2.70 -7.98 -5.36
C ALA A 54 4.18 -8.29 -5.10
N ILE A 55 5.04 -7.27 -5.10
CA ILE A 55 6.48 -7.39 -4.83
C ILE A 55 6.91 -6.14 -4.07
N SER A 56 7.24 -6.29 -2.80
CA SER A 56 7.84 -5.23 -2.00
C SER A 56 9.33 -5.07 -2.37
N LEU A 57 9.71 -3.88 -2.78
CA LEU A 57 11.10 -3.53 -3.07
C LEU A 57 11.54 -2.40 -2.15
N THR A 58 12.69 -2.57 -1.53
CA THR A 58 13.28 -1.47 -0.77
C THR A 58 13.58 -0.27 -1.70
N PRO A 59 13.62 0.97 -1.18
CA PRO A 59 13.90 2.16 -1.98
C PRO A 59 15.21 2.06 -2.77
N TRP A 60 16.27 1.48 -2.19
CA TRP A 60 17.55 1.27 -2.87
C TRP A 60 17.46 0.24 -4.00
N GLN A 61 16.74 -0.88 -3.79
CA GLN A 61 16.52 -1.88 -4.85
C GLN A 61 15.75 -1.27 -6.02
N SER A 62 14.75 -0.45 -5.74
CA SER A 62 13.98 0.27 -6.75
C SER A 62 14.85 1.26 -7.52
N PHE A 63 15.71 2.02 -6.84
CA PHE A 63 16.66 2.92 -7.48
C PHE A 63 17.63 2.19 -8.42
N TYR A 64 18.25 1.09 -7.97
CA TYR A 64 19.14 0.30 -8.84
C TYR A 64 18.40 -0.32 -10.03
N LYS A 65 17.19 -0.80 -9.84
CA LYS A 65 16.32 -1.27 -10.94
C LYS A 65 16.11 -0.16 -11.97
N ASP A 66 15.80 1.06 -11.52
CA ASP A 66 15.55 2.20 -12.41
C ASP A 66 16.82 2.62 -13.16
N LEU A 67 18.00 2.56 -12.54
CA LEU A 67 19.28 2.80 -13.23
C LEU A 67 19.53 1.76 -14.34
N ILE A 68 19.26 0.47 -14.07
CA ILE A 68 19.38 -0.57 -15.08
C ILE A 68 18.41 -0.31 -16.25
N LEU A 69 17.16 0.03 -15.94
CA LEU A 69 16.18 0.36 -16.97
C LEU A 69 16.58 1.58 -17.78
N LEU A 70 17.08 2.62 -17.15
CA LEU A 70 17.60 3.82 -17.84
C LEU A 70 18.72 3.45 -18.80
N PHE A 71 19.68 2.64 -18.36
CA PHE A 71 20.77 2.16 -19.21
C PHE A 71 20.26 1.39 -20.44
N LEU A 72 19.32 0.47 -20.24
CA LEU A 72 18.69 -0.27 -21.33
C LEU A 72 17.93 0.63 -22.30
N ILE A 73 17.20 1.64 -21.79
CA ILE A 73 16.47 2.59 -22.65
C ILE A 73 17.45 3.46 -23.46
N VAL A 74 18.60 3.84 -22.90
CA VAL A 74 19.66 4.57 -23.62
C VAL A 74 20.22 3.71 -24.76
N ILE A 75 20.47 2.42 -24.54
CA ILE A 75 20.88 1.49 -25.60
C ILE A 75 19.82 1.43 -26.71
N LEU A 76 18.55 1.30 -26.35
CA LEU A 76 17.44 1.31 -27.32
C LEU A 76 17.35 2.63 -28.08
N TYR A 77 17.61 3.75 -27.41
CA TYR A 77 17.60 5.08 -28.04
C TYR A 77 18.74 5.24 -29.07
N VAL A 78 19.95 4.79 -28.75
CA VAL A 78 21.09 4.77 -29.66
C VAL A 78 20.79 3.85 -30.86
N GLY A 79 20.27 2.64 -30.55
CA GLY A 79 19.89 1.63 -31.54
C GLY A 79 18.54 1.87 -32.24
N ARG A 80 17.90 3.03 -32.06
CA ARG A 80 16.53 3.29 -32.56
C ARG A 80 16.34 3.10 -34.06
N VAL A 81 17.41 3.17 -34.84
CA VAL A 81 17.38 2.96 -36.31
C VAL A 81 17.07 1.50 -36.63
N TYR A 82 17.52 0.56 -35.78
CA TYR A 82 17.31 -0.87 -35.97
C TYR A 82 15.94 -1.36 -35.48
N ILE A 83 15.22 -0.55 -34.68
CA ILE A 83 13.88 -0.89 -34.26
C ILE A 83 12.92 -0.82 -35.44
N GLN A 84 12.52 -1.97 -35.96
CA GLN A 84 11.59 -2.05 -37.09
C GLN A 84 10.17 -2.36 -36.61
N PRO A 85 9.15 -1.78 -37.24
CA PRO A 85 7.77 -2.11 -36.93
C PRO A 85 7.44 -3.56 -37.27
N ILE A 86 6.89 -4.32 -36.31
CA ILE A 86 6.59 -5.76 -36.50
C ILE A 86 5.36 -5.98 -37.37
N LEU A 87 4.36 -5.09 -37.31
CA LEU A 87 3.07 -5.23 -37.98
C LEU A 87 2.81 -4.09 -38.97
N ASN A 88 1.82 -4.27 -39.85
CA ASN A 88 1.42 -3.19 -40.76
C ASN A 88 0.78 -2.00 -39.99
N LYS A 89 0.76 -0.81 -40.63
CA LYS A 89 0.35 0.45 -39.98
C LYS A 89 -1.08 0.39 -39.37
N ARG A 90 -2.03 -0.27 -40.09
CA ARG A 90 -3.43 -0.36 -39.62
C ARG A 90 -3.57 -1.22 -38.39
N VAL A 91 -2.94 -2.42 -38.37
CA VAL A 91 -2.97 -3.35 -37.23
C VAL A 91 -2.30 -2.73 -36.02
N ARG A 92 -1.15 -2.06 -36.19
CA ARG A 92 -0.48 -1.35 -35.05
C ARG A 92 -1.37 -0.28 -34.44
N ALA A 93 -2.00 0.56 -35.27
CA ALA A 93 -2.91 1.60 -34.80
C ALA A 93 -4.10 0.99 -34.07
N LEU A 94 -4.68 -0.09 -34.60
CA LEU A 94 -5.78 -0.80 -33.97
C LEU A 94 -5.35 -1.43 -32.62
N THR A 95 -4.18 -2.07 -32.56
CA THR A 95 -3.68 -2.68 -31.33
C THR A 95 -3.46 -1.64 -30.23
N VAL A 96 -2.84 -0.51 -30.54
CA VAL A 96 -2.64 0.59 -29.57
C VAL A 96 -3.99 1.16 -29.12
N PHE A 97 -4.94 1.35 -30.02
CA PHE A 97 -6.29 1.82 -29.69
C PHE A 97 -7.03 0.83 -28.79
N LEU A 98 -7.03 -0.46 -29.13
CA LEU A 98 -7.66 -1.51 -28.30
C LEU A 98 -7.00 -1.61 -26.92
N SER A 99 -5.68 -1.47 -26.85
CA SER A 99 -4.96 -1.45 -25.57
C SER A 99 -5.36 -0.26 -24.70
N LEU A 100 -5.54 0.91 -25.31
CA LEU A 100 -6.04 2.09 -24.60
C LEU A 100 -7.45 1.86 -24.05
N VAL A 101 -8.36 1.38 -24.90
CA VAL A 101 -9.75 1.09 -24.50
C VAL A 101 -9.78 0.06 -23.39
N LEU A 102 -9.01 -1.02 -23.51
CA LEU A 102 -8.92 -2.07 -22.49
C LEU A 102 -8.38 -1.53 -21.16
N SER A 103 -7.29 -0.76 -21.20
CA SER A 103 -6.71 -0.16 -19.99
C SER A 103 -7.69 0.80 -19.30
N LEU A 104 -8.40 1.63 -20.07
CA LEU A 104 -9.44 2.51 -19.52
C LEU A 104 -10.62 1.72 -18.93
N SER A 105 -11.06 0.65 -19.59
CA SER A 105 -12.15 -0.20 -19.11
C SER A 105 -11.78 -0.91 -17.81
N ILE A 106 -10.56 -1.46 -17.71
CA ILE A 106 -10.05 -2.07 -16.48
C ILE A 106 -9.96 -1.03 -15.36
N THR A 107 -9.42 0.15 -15.66
CA THR A 107 -9.30 1.24 -14.68
C THR A 107 -10.68 1.65 -14.16
N TYR A 108 -11.65 1.84 -15.04
CA TYR A 108 -13.03 2.15 -14.65
C TYR A 108 -13.64 1.05 -13.77
N TYR A 109 -13.44 -0.21 -14.15
CA TYR A 109 -13.94 -1.36 -13.39
C TYR A 109 -13.35 -1.42 -11.97
N VAL A 110 -12.02 -1.29 -11.83
CA VAL A 110 -11.35 -1.42 -10.52
C VAL A 110 -11.54 -0.21 -9.60
N LEU A 111 -12.05 0.92 -10.10
CA LEU A 111 -12.44 2.05 -9.24
C LEU A 111 -13.70 1.74 -8.41
N ASP A 112 -14.63 0.98 -8.99
CA ASP A 112 -15.92 0.67 -8.36
C ASP A 112 -15.98 -0.76 -7.79
N ASN A 113 -14.99 -1.60 -8.08
CA ASN A 113 -14.97 -3.01 -7.70
C ASN A 113 -13.67 -3.40 -7.03
N LEU A 114 -13.68 -4.51 -6.30
CA LEU A 114 -12.46 -5.12 -5.80
C LEU A 114 -11.53 -5.54 -6.95
N PRO A 115 -10.20 -5.55 -6.72
CA PRO A 115 -9.23 -5.93 -7.76
C PRO A 115 -9.47 -7.37 -8.23
N ILE A 116 -9.27 -7.60 -9.55
CA ILE A 116 -9.42 -8.93 -10.16
C ILE A 116 -8.39 -9.91 -9.60
N ILE A 117 -7.16 -9.42 -9.38
CA ILE A 117 -6.08 -10.15 -8.70
C ILE A 117 -5.74 -9.34 -7.47
N ASP A 118 -5.94 -9.94 -6.30
CA ASP A 118 -5.74 -9.29 -5.03
C ASP A 118 -4.50 -9.86 -4.33
N CYS A 119 -3.46 -9.05 -4.25
CA CYS A 119 -2.19 -9.37 -3.58
C CYS A 119 -2.11 -8.81 -2.15
N ARG A 120 -3.13 -8.09 -1.69
CA ARG A 120 -3.13 -7.44 -0.37
C ARG A 120 -3.42 -8.40 0.76
N PRO A 121 -2.99 -8.07 1.99
CA PRO A 121 -3.23 -8.89 3.17
C PRO A 121 -4.72 -9.14 3.45
N TYR A 122 -5.58 -8.19 3.08
CA TYR A 122 -7.04 -8.26 3.29
C TYR A 122 -7.82 -8.89 2.11
N LYS A 123 -7.17 -9.72 1.30
CA LYS A 123 -7.84 -10.44 0.20
C LYS A 123 -8.93 -11.35 0.72
N ILE A 124 -9.92 -11.63 -0.13
CA ILE A 124 -11.00 -12.56 0.22
C ILE A 124 -10.42 -13.93 0.62
N GLY A 125 -10.82 -14.42 1.79
CA GLY A 125 -10.33 -15.66 2.38
C GLY A 125 -9.07 -15.52 3.24
N ALA A 126 -8.48 -14.31 3.37
CA ALA A 126 -7.41 -14.08 4.33
C ALA A 126 -7.95 -13.99 5.76
N ASN A 127 -7.16 -14.45 6.71
CA ASN A 127 -7.42 -14.29 8.13
C ASN A 127 -6.64 -13.05 8.63
N ILE A 128 -7.36 -12.04 9.13
CA ILE A 128 -6.75 -10.79 9.61
C ILE A 128 -5.86 -11.08 10.82
N GLN A 129 -6.29 -11.91 11.76
CA GLN A 129 -5.54 -12.23 12.96
C GLN A 129 -4.20 -12.91 12.62
N GLU A 130 -4.21 -13.93 11.75
CA GLU A 130 -2.98 -14.57 11.26
C GLU A 130 -2.05 -13.57 10.54
N GLY A 131 -2.64 -12.60 9.82
CA GLY A 131 -1.90 -11.54 9.15
C GLY A 131 -1.23 -10.54 10.10
N MET A 132 -1.64 -10.49 11.37
CA MET A 132 -1.09 -9.61 12.42
C MET A 132 -0.08 -10.33 13.32
N GLU A 133 -0.02 -11.66 13.27
CA GLU A 133 0.82 -12.46 14.15
C GLU A 133 2.30 -12.39 13.76
N TYR A 134 3.16 -12.35 14.76
CA TYR A 134 4.61 -12.55 14.63
C TYR A 134 4.89 -14.05 14.82
N PRO A 135 5.46 -14.76 13.80
CA PRO A 135 5.92 -16.13 13.99
C PRO A 135 6.94 -16.24 15.14
N GLU A 136 6.95 -17.36 15.85
CA GLU A 136 7.91 -17.58 16.96
C GLU A 136 9.38 -17.51 16.52
N ASP A 137 9.64 -17.82 15.24
CA ASP A 137 10.97 -17.80 14.60
C ASP A 137 11.19 -16.53 13.74
N ALA A 138 10.36 -15.51 13.92
CA ALA A 138 10.49 -14.25 13.18
C ALA A 138 11.84 -13.59 13.42
N GLU A 139 12.47 -13.12 12.36
CA GLU A 139 13.70 -12.33 12.49
C GLU A 139 13.40 -11.01 13.20
N GLU A 140 14.15 -10.76 14.29
CA GLU A 140 14.05 -9.48 15.00
C GLU A 140 14.75 -8.36 14.22
N PRO A 141 14.30 -7.09 14.36
CA PRO A 141 14.98 -5.96 13.76
C PRO A 141 16.38 -5.80 14.38
N VAL A 142 17.39 -5.63 13.54
CA VAL A 142 18.77 -5.46 13.95
C VAL A 142 19.14 -3.99 13.91
N TYR A 143 19.62 -3.47 15.04
CA TYR A 143 20.07 -2.09 15.18
C TYR A 143 21.56 -2.04 15.47
N ASN A 144 22.27 -1.08 14.85
CA ASN A 144 23.57 -0.63 15.30
C ASN A 144 23.38 0.58 16.23
N TYR A 145 24.01 0.50 17.39
CA TYR A 145 24.05 1.60 18.36
C TYR A 145 25.43 2.23 18.32
N HIS A 146 25.54 3.47 17.91
CA HIS A 146 26.76 4.27 17.89
C HIS A 146 26.84 5.05 19.17
N TRP A 147 27.63 4.54 20.12
CA TRP A 147 27.82 5.14 21.45
C TRP A 147 28.96 6.12 21.40
N TRP A 148 28.71 7.36 21.77
CA TRP A 148 29.70 8.42 21.82
C TRP A 148 30.17 8.60 23.27
N PHE A 149 31.47 8.47 23.51
CA PHE A 149 32.11 8.67 24.81
C PHE A 149 33.21 9.72 24.69
N GLU A 150 33.43 10.45 25.80
CA GLU A 150 34.59 11.29 26.00
C GLU A 150 35.63 10.47 26.80
N VAL A 151 36.72 10.08 26.14
CA VAL A 151 37.82 9.32 26.72
C VAL A 151 39.08 10.16 26.61
N ASN A 152 39.70 10.54 27.74
CA ASN A 152 40.91 11.39 27.81
C ASN A 152 40.77 12.75 27.11
N GLY A 153 39.52 13.31 27.05
CA GLY A 153 39.23 14.58 26.37
C GLY A 153 39.02 14.52 24.88
N GLU A 154 38.98 13.33 24.30
CA GLU A 154 38.65 13.08 22.90
C GLU A 154 37.33 12.33 22.76
N GLU A 155 36.53 12.66 21.73
CA GLU A 155 35.29 11.92 21.42
C GLU A 155 35.64 10.61 20.69
N GLN A 156 35.14 9.51 21.22
CA GLN A 156 35.24 8.18 20.60
C GLN A 156 33.87 7.58 20.33
N VAL A 157 33.70 6.92 19.20
CA VAL A 157 32.48 6.21 18.81
C VAL A 157 32.71 4.71 18.88
N ILE A 158 31.84 4.01 19.60
CA ILE A 158 31.85 2.55 19.68
C ILE A 158 30.51 2.05 19.15
N THR A 159 30.54 1.14 18.19
CA THR A 159 29.35 0.54 17.61
C THR A 159 29.09 -0.85 18.16
N THR A 160 27.90 -1.08 18.67
CA THR A 160 27.42 -2.38 19.16
C THR A 160 26.05 -2.73 18.58
N GLN A 161 25.67 -4.01 18.67
CA GLN A 161 24.33 -4.48 18.29
C GLN A 161 23.50 -4.82 19.54
N GLY A 162 23.30 -3.84 20.42
CA GLY A 162 22.40 -3.97 21.58
C GLY A 162 23.05 -3.81 22.94
N ASN A 163 24.24 -4.33 23.20
CA ASN A 163 24.85 -4.23 24.50
C ASN A 163 25.55 -2.87 24.71
N TYR A 164 25.38 -2.31 25.91
CA TYR A 164 26.15 -1.13 26.33
C TYR A 164 27.63 -1.47 26.37
N PRO A 165 28.52 -0.72 25.70
CA PRO A 165 29.95 -0.99 25.68
C PRO A 165 30.58 -0.70 27.06
N ASP A 166 31.47 -1.56 27.48
CA ASP A 166 32.28 -1.35 28.70
C ASP A 166 33.47 -0.44 28.37
N VAL A 167 33.31 0.85 28.67
CA VAL A 167 34.32 1.88 28.35
C VAL A 167 34.50 2.78 29.55
N ASP A 168 35.77 2.98 29.92
CA ASP A 168 36.14 3.93 30.96
C ASP A 168 36.18 5.38 30.41
N GLY A 169 34.97 5.93 30.23
CA GLY A 169 34.75 7.25 29.61
C GLY A 169 33.39 7.84 30.01
N LYS A 170 33.23 9.15 29.79
CA LYS A 170 31.96 9.83 30.03
C LYS A 170 31.05 9.64 28.82
N PHE A 171 29.86 9.03 29.04
CA PHE A 171 28.84 8.91 28.00
C PHE A 171 28.35 10.29 27.53
N LEU A 172 28.29 10.51 26.22
CA LEU A 172 27.81 11.74 25.60
C LEU A 172 26.42 11.55 24.97
N ARG A 173 26.29 10.60 24.04
CA ARG A 173 25.04 10.29 23.35
C ARG A 173 25.10 8.91 22.69
N VAL A 174 23.94 8.41 22.26
CA VAL A 174 23.82 7.23 21.40
C VAL A 174 23.00 7.61 20.16
N ASP A 175 23.51 7.25 19.00
CA ASP A 175 22.78 7.32 17.73
C ASP A 175 22.43 5.89 17.32
N THR A 176 21.20 5.67 16.88
CA THR A 176 20.70 4.34 16.50
C THR A 176 20.52 4.28 14.99
N GLU A 177 21.11 3.27 14.35
CA GLU A 177 20.98 2.99 12.94
C GLU A 177 20.30 1.63 12.76
N LEU A 178 19.18 1.60 12.02
CA LEU A 178 18.51 0.36 11.67
C LEU A 178 19.28 -0.35 10.54
N VAL A 179 19.74 -1.56 10.81
CA VAL A 179 20.51 -2.41 9.84
C VAL A 179 19.60 -3.35 9.08
N SER A 180 18.63 -3.96 9.78
CA SER A 180 17.64 -4.85 9.21
C SER A 180 16.30 -4.64 9.91
N LEU A 181 15.22 -4.52 9.12
CA LEU A 181 13.85 -4.36 9.64
C LEU A 181 13.34 -5.62 10.36
N GLY A 182 13.97 -6.78 10.13
CA GLY A 182 13.41 -8.04 10.60
C GLY A 182 12.13 -8.43 9.86
N TYR A 183 11.33 -9.28 10.47
CA TYR A 183 10.02 -9.65 9.96
C TYR A 183 9.00 -8.58 10.32
N GLU A 184 8.25 -8.11 9.32
CA GLU A 184 7.07 -7.26 9.54
C GLU A 184 5.82 -8.05 9.13
N PRO A 185 4.83 -8.21 10.03
CA PRO A 185 3.60 -8.87 9.65
C PRO A 185 2.88 -8.10 8.55
N PRO A 186 2.17 -8.79 7.64
CA PRO A 186 1.46 -8.16 6.54
C PRO A 186 0.43 -7.11 6.96
N ILE A 187 -0.07 -7.21 8.19
CA ILE A 187 -1.06 -6.31 8.79
C ILE A 187 -0.47 -5.75 10.09
N LEU A 188 -0.12 -4.46 10.09
CA LEU A 188 0.50 -3.78 11.24
C LEU A 188 -0.49 -2.90 12.01
N ASP A 189 -1.36 -2.18 11.31
CA ASP A 189 -2.09 -1.04 11.85
C ASP A 189 -3.61 -1.27 11.93
N PHE A 190 -4.05 -2.52 12.11
CA PHE A 190 -5.47 -2.81 12.23
C PHE A 190 -5.89 -2.85 13.70
N THR A 191 -6.67 -1.84 14.13
CA THR A 191 -7.24 -1.76 15.48
C THR A 191 -8.73 -1.45 15.41
N ILE A 192 -9.50 -1.94 16.38
CA ILE A 192 -10.93 -1.69 16.54
C ILE A 192 -11.13 -1.05 17.91
N GLU A 193 -11.32 0.28 17.93
CA GLU A 193 -11.34 1.03 19.17
C GLU A 193 -12.69 1.73 19.41
N LYS A 194 -13.10 1.82 20.67
CA LYS A 194 -14.24 2.63 21.08
C LYS A 194 -14.02 3.16 22.50
N ASP A 195 -14.24 4.45 22.71
CA ASP A 195 -14.10 5.10 24.02
C ASP A 195 -12.71 4.90 24.66
N GLY A 196 -11.65 4.80 23.84
CA GLY A 196 -10.27 4.57 24.29
C GLY A 196 -9.99 3.13 24.72
N VAL A 197 -10.89 2.20 24.43
CA VAL A 197 -10.72 0.75 24.69
C VAL A 197 -10.52 0.03 23.36
N ASP A 198 -9.51 -0.85 23.31
CA ASP A 198 -9.23 -1.73 22.17
C ASP A 198 -10.07 -3.01 22.26
N TYR A 199 -10.86 -3.27 21.24
CA TYR A 199 -11.73 -4.44 21.06
C TYR A 199 -11.24 -5.40 19.96
N THR A 200 -10.06 -5.16 19.41
CA THR A 200 -9.54 -5.89 18.23
C THR A 200 -9.53 -7.40 18.47
N GLU A 201 -8.89 -7.84 19.54
CA GLU A 201 -8.79 -9.26 19.88
C GLU A 201 -10.18 -9.89 20.15
N GLN A 202 -11.05 -9.16 20.86
CA GLN A 202 -12.39 -9.63 21.16
C GLN A 202 -13.19 -9.92 19.88
N PHE A 203 -13.20 -8.97 18.94
CA PHE A 203 -13.98 -9.13 17.70
C PHE A 203 -13.36 -10.13 16.74
N LEU A 204 -12.04 -10.15 16.58
CA LEU A 204 -11.37 -11.11 15.70
C LEU A 204 -11.54 -12.56 16.18
N ASN A 205 -11.68 -12.79 17.47
CA ASN A 205 -11.99 -14.11 18.05
C ASN A 205 -13.48 -14.46 18.05
N THR A 206 -14.36 -13.56 17.60
CA THR A 206 -15.81 -13.83 17.54
C THR A 206 -16.15 -14.79 16.39
N PRO A 207 -16.70 -15.98 16.65
CA PRO A 207 -16.88 -17.03 15.62
C PRO A 207 -17.81 -16.64 14.47
N LYS A 208 -18.76 -15.72 14.72
CA LYS A 208 -19.75 -15.26 13.74
C LYS A 208 -19.83 -13.75 13.77
N LEU A 209 -18.88 -13.10 13.13
CA LEU A 209 -18.80 -11.65 13.02
C LEU A 209 -19.12 -11.20 11.59
N VAL A 210 -19.96 -10.17 11.48
CA VAL A 210 -20.11 -9.36 10.27
C VAL A 210 -19.55 -7.97 10.58
N MET A 211 -18.43 -7.63 9.97
CA MET A 211 -17.79 -6.33 10.09
C MET A 211 -18.04 -5.50 8.84
N VAL A 212 -18.75 -4.39 9.00
CA VAL A 212 -18.97 -3.42 7.92
C VAL A 212 -17.83 -2.41 7.94
N VAL A 213 -17.14 -2.26 6.81
CA VAL A 213 -15.99 -1.37 6.68
C VAL A 213 -16.36 -0.15 5.85
N ALA A 214 -16.30 1.04 6.44
CA ALA A 214 -16.57 2.30 5.77
C ALA A 214 -15.57 3.36 6.22
N TYR A 215 -14.51 3.60 5.45
CA TYR A 215 -13.43 4.52 5.87
C TYR A 215 -13.92 5.97 6.04
N ASP A 216 -14.93 6.41 5.26
CA ASP A 216 -15.54 7.73 5.36
C ASP A 216 -17.07 7.62 5.21
N LEU A 217 -17.79 7.98 6.28
CA LEU A 217 -19.23 7.86 6.34
C LEU A 217 -19.96 8.94 5.52
N ASP A 218 -19.36 10.10 5.27
CA ASP A 218 -19.94 11.11 4.40
C ASP A 218 -19.98 10.63 2.95
N ILE A 219 -18.87 10.06 2.48
CA ILE A 219 -18.80 9.47 1.14
C ILE A 219 -19.74 8.28 1.00
N ALA A 220 -19.79 7.43 2.02
CA ALA A 220 -20.68 6.27 2.04
C ALA A 220 -22.16 6.69 1.96
N ARG A 221 -22.56 7.73 2.71
CA ARG A 221 -23.91 8.28 2.72
C ARG A 221 -24.29 8.93 1.38
N GLU A 222 -23.46 9.83 0.87
CA GLU A 222 -23.75 10.60 -0.34
C GLU A 222 -23.88 9.73 -1.59
N LYS A 223 -23.03 8.72 -1.71
CA LYS A 223 -22.99 7.88 -2.90
C LYS A 223 -23.87 6.64 -2.86
N ASN A 224 -24.35 6.24 -1.68
CA ASN A 224 -25.03 4.94 -1.54
C ASN A 224 -26.17 4.91 -0.51
N ASP A 225 -27.09 5.88 -0.57
CA ASP A 225 -28.28 5.92 0.32
C ASP A 225 -29.09 4.61 0.28
N VAL A 226 -29.32 4.06 -0.93
CA VAL A 226 -30.02 2.77 -1.11
C VAL A 226 -29.25 1.62 -0.50
N GLY A 227 -27.92 1.64 -0.59
CA GLY A 227 -27.04 0.64 0.03
C GLY A 227 -27.11 0.68 1.55
N MET A 228 -27.11 1.87 2.15
CA MET A 228 -27.21 2.03 3.60
C MET A 228 -28.52 1.47 4.17
N ARG A 229 -29.65 1.66 3.48
CA ARG A 229 -30.95 1.05 3.88
C ARG A 229 -30.92 -0.47 3.77
N LYS A 230 -30.35 -1.02 2.69
CA LYS A 230 -30.17 -2.47 2.53
C LYS A 230 -29.23 -3.04 3.59
N LEU A 231 -28.23 -2.28 4.01
CA LEU A 231 -27.31 -2.65 5.07
C LEU A 231 -28.04 -2.83 6.40
N SER A 232 -28.96 -1.93 6.76
CA SER A 232 -29.80 -2.10 7.96
C SER A 232 -30.60 -3.41 7.93
N ASP A 233 -31.24 -3.73 6.80
CA ASP A 233 -32.01 -4.95 6.64
C ASP A 233 -31.11 -6.21 6.71
N MET A 234 -29.92 -6.16 6.10
CA MET A 234 -28.93 -7.23 6.14
C MET A 234 -28.46 -7.47 7.58
N ALA A 235 -28.11 -6.40 8.29
CA ALA A 235 -27.64 -6.50 9.66
C ALA A 235 -28.72 -7.08 10.61
N LYS A 236 -29.97 -6.67 10.46
CA LYS A 236 -31.10 -7.25 11.21
C LYS A 236 -31.23 -8.75 10.95
N LYS A 237 -31.12 -9.19 9.70
CA LYS A 237 -31.16 -10.63 9.33
C LYS A 237 -29.96 -11.41 9.88
N ALA A 238 -28.74 -10.84 9.80
CA ALA A 238 -27.54 -11.47 10.32
C ALA A 238 -27.65 -11.70 11.84
N ARG A 239 -28.11 -10.70 12.59
CA ARG A 239 -28.33 -10.83 14.04
C ARG A 239 -29.35 -11.92 14.40
N LEU A 240 -30.41 -12.05 13.63
CA LEU A 240 -31.39 -13.15 13.82
C LEU A 240 -30.77 -14.54 13.60
N GLN A 241 -29.69 -14.64 12.82
CA GLN A 241 -28.94 -15.88 12.59
C GLN A 241 -27.79 -16.09 13.60
N GLY A 242 -27.68 -15.22 14.60
CA GLY A 242 -26.69 -15.30 15.67
C GLY A 242 -25.32 -14.76 15.29
N TYR A 243 -25.23 -13.88 14.27
CA TYR A 243 -24.03 -13.12 13.98
C TYR A 243 -23.97 -11.88 14.86
N GLU A 244 -22.78 -11.55 15.34
CA GLU A 244 -22.48 -10.22 15.84
C GLU A 244 -22.22 -9.28 14.66
N VAL A 245 -22.77 -8.09 14.68
CA VAL A 245 -22.63 -7.11 13.60
C VAL A 245 -22.08 -5.83 14.18
N ILE A 246 -20.93 -5.38 13.65
CA ILE A 246 -20.26 -4.13 13.98
C ILE A 246 -19.93 -3.35 12.71
N ALA A 247 -19.61 -2.06 12.85
CA ALA A 247 -19.01 -1.28 11.78
C ALA A 247 -17.70 -0.64 12.25
N VAL A 248 -16.74 -0.49 11.33
CA VAL A 248 -15.47 0.21 11.56
C VAL A 248 -15.35 1.39 10.61
N SER A 249 -14.95 2.55 11.14
CA SER A 249 -14.80 3.78 10.38
C SER A 249 -13.71 4.67 10.97
N ALA A 250 -13.06 5.49 10.12
CA ALA A 250 -12.17 6.56 10.56
C ALA A 250 -12.93 7.88 10.82
N SER A 251 -14.25 7.90 10.61
CA SER A 251 -15.09 9.06 10.87
C SER A 251 -15.25 9.31 12.37
N THR A 252 -15.53 10.56 12.74
CA THR A 252 -15.76 10.92 14.14
C THR A 252 -17.00 10.22 14.72
N GLU A 253 -17.00 9.99 16.02
CA GLU A 253 -18.12 9.36 16.74
C GLU A 253 -19.44 10.11 16.53
N GLN A 254 -19.41 11.45 16.48
CA GLN A 254 -20.59 12.26 16.21
C GLN A 254 -21.21 11.96 14.85
N LYS A 255 -20.40 11.81 13.81
CA LYS A 255 -20.84 11.40 12.46
C LYS A 255 -21.39 9.98 12.46
N ALA A 256 -20.70 9.07 13.11
CA ALA A 256 -21.11 7.67 13.24
C ALA A 256 -22.50 7.55 13.88
N ASN A 257 -22.74 8.26 14.97
CA ASN A 257 -24.04 8.30 15.65
C ASN A 257 -25.13 8.92 14.76
N SER A 258 -24.83 10.01 14.04
CA SER A 258 -25.78 10.62 13.10
C SER A 258 -26.20 9.66 11.98
N VAL A 259 -25.24 8.96 11.36
CA VAL A 259 -25.53 7.97 10.31
C VAL A 259 -26.29 6.76 10.85
N LYS A 260 -25.95 6.31 12.06
CA LYS A 260 -26.66 5.22 12.74
C LYS A 260 -28.13 5.54 12.95
N GLU A 261 -28.46 6.76 13.41
CA GLU A 261 -29.83 7.21 13.61
C GLU A 261 -30.57 7.41 12.29
N GLU A 262 -29.93 8.06 11.30
CA GLU A 262 -30.54 8.36 10.00
C GLU A 262 -31.00 7.11 9.25
N PHE A 263 -30.22 6.01 9.32
CA PHE A 263 -30.49 4.76 8.59
C PHE A 263 -31.02 3.62 9.48
N ASP A 264 -31.34 3.88 10.75
CA ASP A 264 -31.81 2.88 11.73
C ASP A 264 -30.89 1.64 11.73
N LEU A 265 -29.55 1.88 11.87
CA LEU A 265 -28.56 0.80 11.84
C LEU A 265 -28.55 0.08 13.20
N PRO A 266 -28.74 -1.27 13.21
CA PRO A 266 -28.83 -2.02 14.45
C PRO A 266 -27.47 -2.42 15.05
N PHE A 267 -26.40 -1.70 14.74
CA PHE A 267 -25.04 -1.99 15.20
C PHE A 267 -24.30 -0.71 15.56
N ASP A 268 -23.21 -0.88 16.30
CA ASP A 268 -22.33 0.21 16.71
C ASP A 268 -21.18 0.39 15.73
N PHE A 269 -20.67 1.64 15.69
CA PHE A 269 -19.45 2.00 15.00
C PHE A 269 -18.28 2.01 15.99
N TYR A 270 -17.15 1.54 15.49
CA TYR A 270 -15.85 1.55 16.16
C TYR A 270 -14.86 2.33 15.30
N PHE A 271 -13.90 2.96 15.94
CA PHE A 271 -12.81 3.64 15.25
C PHE A 271 -11.79 2.63 14.73
N CYS A 272 -11.30 2.85 13.53
CA CYS A 272 -10.15 2.17 12.96
C CYS A 272 -9.39 3.16 12.06
N ASP A 273 -8.08 3.01 11.95
CA ASP A 273 -7.24 3.89 11.14
C ASP A 273 -7.69 3.95 9.68
N GLU A 274 -7.68 5.14 9.11
CA GLU A 274 -8.15 5.39 7.74
C GLU A 274 -7.31 4.64 6.69
N THR A 275 -6.01 4.51 6.92
CA THR A 275 -5.08 3.83 6.00
C THR A 275 -5.37 2.34 5.94
N ALA A 276 -5.59 1.71 7.12
CA ALA A 276 -6.00 0.31 7.22
C ALA A 276 -7.34 0.09 6.50
N LEU A 277 -8.34 0.93 6.77
CA LEU A 277 -9.66 0.81 6.15
C LEU A 277 -9.63 1.01 4.63
N LYS A 278 -8.86 1.98 4.11
CA LYS A 278 -8.65 2.17 2.67
C LYS A 278 -7.99 0.96 2.03
N THR A 279 -7.07 0.31 2.76
CA THR A 279 -6.41 -0.91 2.30
C THR A 279 -7.38 -2.08 2.22
N ILE A 280 -8.39 -2.16 3.09
CA ILE A 280 -9.46 -3.16 3.05
C ILE A 280 -10.44 -2.89 1.91
N VAL A 281 -10.99 -1.68 1.82
CA VAL A 281 -12.10 -1.34 0.91
C VAL A 281 -11.67 -1.28 -0.55
N ARG A 282 -10.56 -0.62 -0.86
CA ARG A 282 -9.94 -0.53 -2.21
C ARG A 282 -10.82 -0.01 -3.36
N SER A 283 -12.06 0.37 -3.08
CA SER A 283 -13.02 0.90 -4.06
C SER A 283 -13.67 2.20 -3.60
N VAL A 284 -14.31 2.91 -4.51
CA VAL A 284 -15.10 4.11 -4.21
C VAL A 284 -16.54 3.85 -4.68
N PRO A 285 -17.54 3.84 -3.80
CA PRO A 285 -17.69 4.53 -2.50
C PRO A 285 -17.30 3.75 -1.27
N GLY A 286 -16.34 3.19 -1.02
CA GLY A 286 -15.76 2.83 0.25
C GLY A 286 -16.63 2.17 1.33
N ILE A 287 -17.55 1.26 0.95
CA ILE A 287 -18.20 0.35 1.90
C ILE A 287 -17.94 -1.08 1.44
N LEU A 288 -17.51 -1.92 2.35
CA LEU A 288 -17.32 -3.35 2.13
C LEU A 288 -18.08 -4.17 3.17
#